data_e2970db82db0cfef8871aa3aa232e115
#
_entry.id   e2970db82db0cfef8871aa3aa232e115
#
_cell.length_a   1.000
_cell.length_b   1.000
_cell.length_c   1.000
_cell.angle_alpha   90.00
_cell.angle_beta   90.00
_cell.angle_gamma   90.00
#
_symmetry.space_group_name_H-M   'P 1'
#
loop_
_entity.id
_entity.type
_entity.pdbx_description
1 polymer ?
#
loop_
_entity_poly.entity_id
_entity_poly.type
_entity_poly.pdbx_seq_one_letter_code
_entity_poly.pdbx_strand_id
1 'polypeptide(L)'
;MRWVRLMFQDEAGFGRINKPKYCWCSKGIRPNVPCHHIREYRYAYGAVEPMTGENFFLIMPYCNTECMNVFLEELSKQYPNDQILLVCDGAAWHKSKTLIVPENIMLLNIPPYTPEMNPIEQIWRELRTQGFRNEIFPTLEKVVDRLSQTINNLSAETVSSITKRDWICKIFN
;
A
#
# COMPACT_ATOMS: atom_id res chain seq x y z
N MET A 1 -25.49 0.23 14.93
CA MET A 1 -24.83 -1.05 14.70
C MET A 1 -23.43 -0.71 14.18
N ARG A 2 -22.36 -1.13 14.85
CA ARG A 2 -21.00 -0.90 14.35
C ARG A 2 -20.67 -1.99 13.36
N TRP A 3 -20.24 -1.60 12.15
CA TRP A 3 -19.73 -2.54 11.16
C TRP A 3 -18.33 -3.01 11.56
N VAL A 4 -18.01 -4.25 11.29
CA VAL A 4 -16.63 -4.77 11.42
C VAL A 4 -16.02 -4.78 10.04
N ARG A 5 -14.94 -4.00 9.85
CA ARG A 5 -14.14 -3.98 8.62
C ARG A 5 -12.91 -4.85 8.78
N LEU A 6 -12.68 -5.73 7.86
CA LEU A 6 -11.41 -6.47 7.76
C LEU A 6 -10.54 -5.79 6.71
N MET A 7 -9.53 -5.07 7.16
CA MET A 7 -8.61 -4.35 6.29
C MET A 7 -7.19 -4.93 6.40
N PHE A 8 -6.48 -4.90 5.29
CA PHE A 8 -5.09 -5.35 5.20
C PHE A 8 -4.19 -4.15 4.96
N GLN A 9 -3.19 -3.99 5.82
CA GLN A 9 -2.30 -2.84 5.87
C GLN A 9 -0.88 -3.26 5.53
N ASP A 10 -0.15 -2.35 4.87
CA ASP A 10 1.29 -2.46 4.60
C ASP A 10 1.86 -1.10 4.16
N GLU A 11 3.19 -1.01 4.10
CA GLU A 11 3.92 0.15 3.59
C GLU A 11 4.78 -0.22 2.38
N ALA A 12 4.81 0.67 1.39
CA ALA A 12 5.66 0.50 0.22
C ALA A 12 6.44 1.77 -0.12
N GLY A 13 7.75 1.60 -0.33
CA GLY A 13 8.61 2.68 -0.80
C GLY A 13 8.48 2.92 -2.30
N PHE A 14 8.32 4.21 -2.67
CA PHE A 14 8.35 4.71 -4.04
C PHE A 14 9.42 5.78 -4.15
N GLY A 15 10.30 5.67 -5.12
CA GLY A 15 11.47 6.52 -5.20
C GLY A 15 11.85 6.94 -6.59
N ARG A 16 12.90 7.74 -6.67
CA ARG A 16 13.49 8.22 -7.93
C ARG A 16 14.28 7.12 -8.65
N ILE A 17 14.77 6.10 -7.91
CA ILE A 17 15.39 4.91 -8.52
C ILE A 17 14.28 4.02 -9.07
N ASN A 18 14.40 3.67 -10.32
CA ASN A 18 13.57 2.63 -10.95
C ASN A 18 14.39 1.35 -11.18
N LYS A 19 13.68 0.23 -11.18
CA LYS A 19 14.21 -1.04 -11.68
C LYS A 19 13.68 -1.23 -13.11
N PRO A 20 14.55 -1.30 -14.14
CA PRO A 20 14.11 -1.56 -15.51
C PRO A 20 13.27 -2.83 -15.59
N LYS A 21 12.20 -2.76 -16.35
CA LYS A 21 11.26 -3.86 -16.61
C LYS A 21 11.23 -4.16 -18.10
N TYR A 22 10.89 -5.40 -18.43
CA TYR A 22 10.66 -5.78 -19.82
C TYR A 22 9.62 -4.88 -20.47
N CYS A 23 9.88 -4.49 -21.73
CA CYS A 23 8.96 -3.73 -22.55
C CYS A 23 8.88 -4.34 -23.95
N TRP A 24 7.77 -4.10 -24.62
CA TRP A 24 7.61 -4.49 -26.02
C TRP A 24 8.46 -3.59 -26.91
N CYS A 25 9.17 -4.17 -27.86
CA CYS A 25 9.94 -3.45 -28.87
C CYS A 25 9.96 -4.27 -30.18
N SER A 26 10.30 -3.63 -31.28
CA SER A 26 10.46 -4.31 -32.55
C SER A 26 11.59 -5.36 -32.49
N LYS A 27 11.42 -6.46 -33.21
CA LYS A 27 12.42 -7.54 -33.27
C LYS A 27 13.78 -6.99 -33.73
N GLY A 28 14.84 -7.30 -32.98
CA GLY A 28 16.20 -6.84 -33.25
C GLY A 28 16.56 -5.49 -32.67
N ILE A 29 15.64 -4.77 -32.05
CA ILE A 29 15.91 -3.51 -31.34
C ILE A 29 16.10 -3.80 -29.86
N ARG A 30 17.21 -3.29 -29.30
CA ARG A 30 17.43 -3.29 -27.84
C ARG A 30 16.88 -1.97 -27.29
N PRO A 31 15.80 -2.00 -26.48
CA PRO A 31 15.24 -0.77 -25.93
C PRO A 31 16.21 -0.10 -24.97
N ASN A 32 16.32 1.21 -25.02
CA ASN A 32 17.09 2.01 -24.09
C ASN A 32 16.13 2.57 -23.05
N VAL A 33 16.29 2.17 -21.77
CA VAL A 33 15.45 2.60 -20.66
C VAL A 33 16.28 3.54 -19.78
N PRO A 34 15.83 4.77 -19.53
CA PRO A 34 16.51 5.69 -18.64
C PRO A 34 16.59 5.13 -17.23
N CYS A 35 17.72 5.34 -16.57
CA CYS A 35 17.96 4.92 -15.20
C CYS A 35 18.41 6.10 -14.35
N HIS A 36 17.96 6.15 -13.10
CA HIS A 36 18.34 7.14 -12.12
C HIS A 36 18.91 6.48 -10.87
N HIS A 37 19.99 7.03 -10.31
CA HIS A 37 20.68 6.44 -9.15
C HIS A 37 20.47 7.23 -7.84
N ILE A 38 19.61 8.24 -7.83
CA ILE A 38 19.32 9.05 -6.63
C ILE A 38 18.38 8.28 -5.71
N ARG A 39 18.84 8.03 -4.49
CA ARG A 39 18.12 7.26 -3.45
C ARG A 39 17.26 8.18 -2.59
N GLU A 40 16.19 8.69 -3.17
CA GLU A 40 15.17 9.46 -2.46
C GLU A 40 13.83 8.74 -2.58
N TYR A 41 13.12 8.60 -1.47
CA TYR A 41 11.89 7.82 -1.39
C TYR A 41 10.80 8.56 -0.62
N ARG A 42 9.56 8.22 -0.93
CA ARG A 42 8.37 8.42 -0.10
C ARG A 42 7.70 7.07 0.10
N TYR A 43 6.96 6.96 1.18
CA TYR A 43 6.32 5.71 1.55
C TYR A 43 4.82 5.85 1.46
N ALA A 44 4.17 4.97 0.71
CA ALA A 44 2.73 4.83 0.73
C ALA A 44 2.37 3.88 1.88
N TYR A 45 1.61 4.38 2.83
CA TYR A 45 0.91 3.59 3.83
C TYR A 45 -0.47 3.31 3.28
N GLY A 46 -0.91 2.08 3.28
CA GLY A 46 -2.21 1.70 2.73
C GLY A 46 -2.96 0.73 3.62
N ALA A 47 -4.28 0.83 3.61
CA ALA A 47 -5.18 -0.18 4.12
C ALA A 47 -6.26 -0.44 3.08
N VAL A 48 -6.56 -1.71 2.81
CA VAL A 48 -7.56 -2.12 1.81
C VAL A 48 -8.49 -3.17 2.39
N GLU A 49 -9.78 -3.06 2.07
CA GLU A 49 -10.81 -4.04 2.39
C GLU A 49 -11.12 -4.87 1.12
N PRO A 50 -10.65 -6.11 1.02
CA PRO A 50 -10.78 -6.90 -0.22
C PRO A 50 -12.21 -7.16 -0.66
N MET A 51 -13.15 -7.23 0.26
CA MET A 51 -14.54 -7.56 -0.05
C MET A 51 -15.28 -6.41 -0.73
N THR A 52 -15.04 -5.19 -0.31
CA THR A 52 -15.73 -3.98 -0.79
C THR A 52 -14.89 -3.15 -1.76
N GLY A 53 -13.54 -3.28 -1.67
CA GLY A 53 -12.60 -2.41 -2.37
C GLY A 53 -12.39 -1.06 -1.68
N GLU A 54 -13.03 -0.83 -0.53
CA GLU A 54 -12.74 0.33 0.30
C GLU A 54 -11.26 0.38 0.63
N ASN A 55 -10.70 1.58 0.61
CA ASN A 55 -9.27 1.75 0.80
C ASN A 55 -8.95 3.09 1.42
N PHE A 56 -7.80 3.16 2.05
CA PHE A 56 -7.28 4.39 2.64
C PHE A 56 -5.75 4.42 2.46
N PHE A 57 -5.23 5.53 1.95
CA PHE A 57 -3.80 5.71 1.70
C PHE A 57 -3.30 7.05 2.21
N LEU A 58 -2.08 7.04 2.77
CA LEU A 58 -1.30 8.24 3.07
C LEU A 58 0.10 8.12 2.47
N ILE A 59 0.63 9.23 1.97
CA ILE A 59 2.02 9.31 1.52
C ILE A 59 2.84 9.98 2.62
N MET A 60 3.80 9.25 3.16
CA MET A 60 4.57 9.63 4.33
C MET A 60 6.07 9.75 4.01
N PRO A 61 6.81 10.58 4.77
CA PRO A 61 8.24 10.77 4.53
C PRO A 61 9.09 9.57 4.96
N TYR A 62 8.66 8.83 5.98
CA TYR A 62 9.43 7.76 6.60
C TYR A 62 8.58 6.52 6.87
N CYS A 63 9.26 5.39 7.08
CA CYS A 63 8.67 4.12 7.52
C CYS A 63 9.09 3.92 8.99
N ASN A 64 8.29 4.48 9.92
CA ASN A 64 8.56 4.46 11.36
C ASN A 64 7.27 4.53 12.19
N THR A 65 7.40 4.39 13.52
CA THR A 65 6.27 4.39 14.45
C THR A 65 5.50 5.71 14.45
N GLU A 66 6.17 6.87 14.28
CA GLU A 66 5.51 8.18 14.27
C GLU A 66 4.58 8.30 13.06
N CYS A 67 5.05 7.92 11.88
CA CYS A 67 4.22 7.89 10.67
C CYS A 67 3.09 6.87 10.79
N MET A 68 3.33 5.72 11.42
CA MET A 68 2.28 4.73 11.67
C MET A 68 1.21 5.26 12.63
N ASN A 69 1.58 6.00 13.67
CA ASN A 69 0.62 6.64 14.57
C ASN A 69 -0.29 7.61 13.82
N VAL A 70 0.28 8.46 12.94
CA VAL A 70 -0.51 9.37 12.10
C VAL A 70 -1.44 8.57 11.18
N PHE A 71 -0.93 7.52 10.56
CA PHE A 71 -1.75 6.67 9.67
C PHE A 71 -2.94 6.05 10.41
N LEU A 72 -2.72 5.47 11.59
CA LEU A 72 -3.78 4.85 12.39
C LEU A 72 -4.80 5.87 12.87
N GLU A 73 -4.35 7.05 13.30
CA GLU A 73 -5.24 8.13 13.71
C GLU A 73 -6.15 8.58 12.56
N GLU A 74 -5.60 8.83 11.37
CA GLU A 74 -6.37 9.26 10.21
C GLU A 74 -7.28 8.15 9.67
N LEU A 75 -6.84 6.89 9.69
CA LEU A 75 -7.68 5.74 9.35
C LEU A 75 -8.88 5.63 10.31
N SER A 76 -8.65 5.82 11.62
CA SER A 76 -9.72 5.84 12.63
C SER A 76 -10.74 6.96 12.37
N LYS A 77 -10.27 8.16 12.02
CA LYS A 77 -11.13 9.30 11.68
C LYS A 77 -11.94 9.08 10.39
N GLN A 78 -11.38 8.35 9.43
CA GLN A 78 -12.07 8.02 8.17
C GLN A 78 -13.27 7.09 8.41
N TYR A 79 -13.19 6.19 9.40
CA TYR A 79 -14.23 5.23 9.73
C TYR A 79 -14.67 5.32 11.21
N PRO A 80 -15.20 6.46 11.67
CA PRO A 80 -15.41 6.72 13.10
C PRO A 80 -16.48 5.84 13.75
N ASN A 81 -17.38 5.26 12.95
CA ASN A 81 -18.50 4.45 13.44
C ASN A 81 -18.26 2.93 13.29
N ASP A 82 -17.13 2.54 12.67
CA ASP A 82 -16.81 1.15 12.38
C ASP A 82 -15.74 0.61 13.33
N GLN A 83 -15.73 -0.69 13.55
CA GLN A 83 -14.60 -1.40 14.16
C GLN A 83 -13.71 -1.93 13.05
N ILE A 84 -12.43 -1.65 13.10
CA ILE A 84 -11.46 -2.06 12.09
C ILE A 84 -10.59 -3.16 12.66
N LEU A 85 -10.67 -4.35 12.07
CA LEU A 85 -9.66 -5.40 12.25
C LEU A 85 -8.58 -5.17 11.18
N LEU A 86 -7.46 -4.62 11.60
CA LEU A 86 -6.37 -4.24 10.72
C LEU A 86 -5.29 -5.31 10.74
N VAL A 87 -5.21 -6.06 9.66
CA VAL A 87 -4.20 -7.11 9.46
C VAL A 87 -2.93 -6.46 8.91
N CYS A 88 -1.82 -6.61 9.62
CA CYS A 88 -0.52 -6.04 9.23
C CYS A 88 0.61 -7.06 9.41
N ASP A 89 1.75 -6.78 8.83
CA ASP A 89 2.95 -7.57 9.06
C ASP A 89 3.53 -7.32 10.47
N GLY A 90 4.55 -8.10 10.83
CA GLY A 90 5.20 -7.99 12.13
C GLY A 90 6.37 -7.02 12.16
N ALA A 91 6.37 -5.94 11.37
CA ALA A 91 7.44 -4.95 11.36
C ALA A 91 7.74 -4.38 12.76
N ALA A 92 8.99 -3.96 12.98
CA ALA A 92 9.43 -3.53 14.30
C ALA A 92 8.63 -2.33 14.85
N TRP A 93 8.24 -1.40 13.97
CA TRP A 93 7.43 -0.23 14.34
C TRP A 93 5.98 -0.57 14.70
N HIS A 94 5.44 -1.69 14.22
CA HIS A 94 4.12 -2.21 14.62
C HIS A 94 4.12 -2.81 16.04
N LYS A 95 5.29 -3.10 16.59
CA LYS A 95 5.49 -3.66 17.93
C LYS A 95 6.11 -2.66 18.91
N SER A 96 6.27 -1.41 18.50
CA SER A 96 6.87 -0.38 19.34
C SER A 96 5.99 -0.07 20.55
N LYS A 97 6.62 0.20 21.69
CA LYS A 97 5.93 0.65 22.93
C LYS A 97 5.31 2.04 22.77
N THR A 98 5.72 2.81 21.76
CA THR A 98 5.20 4.15 21.46
C THR A 98 4.12 4.13 20.38
N LEU A 99 3.71 2.94 19.93
CA LEU A 99 2.60 2.80 19.00
C LEU A 99 1.27 3.12 19.73
N ILE A 100 0.51 4.04 19.16
CA ILE A 100 -0.79 4.47 19.67
C ILE A 100 -1.86 3.90 18.75
N VAL A 101 -2.63 2.93 19.26
CA VAL A 101 -3.70 2.30 18.50
C VAL A 101 -5.04 2.91 18.93
N PRO A 102 -5.81 3.53 18.03
CA PRO A 102 -7.15 4.06 18.33
C PRO A 102 -8.11 2.95 18.80
N GLU A 103 -9.10 3.33 19.64
CA GLU A 103 -10.05 2.38 20.27
C GLU A 103 -10.88 1.56 19.29
N ASN A 104 -11.14 2.10 18.09
CA ASN A 104 -11.89 1.41 17.04
C ASN A 104 -11.02 0.57 16.09
N ILE A 105 -9.70 0.45 16.36
CA ILE A 105 -8.77 -0.35 15.56
C ILE A 105 -8.21 -1.48 16.43
N MET A 106 -8.26 -2.70 15.91
CA MET A 106 -7.59 -3.87 16.47
C MET A 106 -6.53 -4.36 15.48
N LEU A 107 -5.28 -4.42 15.92
CA LEU A 107 -4.18 -4.93 15.08
C LEU A 107 -4.10 -6.45 15.18
N LEU A 108 -4.00 -7.09 14.03
CA LEU A 108 -3.75 -8.52 13.89
C LEU A 108 -2.51 -8.74 13.03
N ASN A 109 -1.46 -9.32 13.61
CA ASN A 109 -0.23 -9.58 12.87
C ASN A 109 -0.34 -10.90 12.11
N ILE A 110 0.03 -10.88 10.82
CA ILE A 110 0.24 -12.11 10.05
C ILE A 110 1.54 -12.80 10.49
N PRO A 111 1.67 -14.12 10.29
CA PRO A 111 2.89 -14.84 10.57
C PRO A 111 4.10 -14.23 9.86
N PRO A 112 5.30 -14.26 10.44
CA PRO A 112 6.52 -13.81 9.78
C PRO A 112 6.76 -14.55 8.47
N TYR A 113 7.34 -13.84 7.49
CA TYR A 113 7.73 -14.40 6.19
C TYR A 113 6.58 -14.97 5.34
N THR A 114 5.37 -14.43 5.48
CA THR A 114 4.20 -14.82 4.69
C THR A 114 3.58 -13.64 3.94
N PRO A 115 4.33 -12.93 3.07
CA PRO A 115 3.81 -11.77 2.33
C PRO A 115 2.63 -12.14 1.41
N GLU A 116 2.55 -13.40 0.98
CA GLU A 116 1.43 -13.92 0.19
C GLU A 116 0.08 -13.88 0.93
N MET A 117 0.11 -13.81 2.26
CA MET A 117 -1.09 -13.63 3.09
C MET A 117 -1.55 -12.18 3.17
N ASN A 118 -0.75 -11.22 2.70
CA ASN A 118 -1.15 -9.81 2.68
C ASN A 118 -1.56 -9.38 1.25
N PRO A 119 -2.85 -9.30 0.95
CA PRO A 119 -3.33 -9.00 -0.41
C PRO A 119 -2.98 -7.59 -0.88
N ILE A 120 -2.66 -6.65 0.00
CA ILE A 120 -2.25 -5.29 -0.37
C ILE A 120 -0.94 -5.26 -1.19
N GLU A 121 -0.12 -6.31 -1.12
CA GLU A 121 1.06 -6.45 -1.97
C GLU A 121 0.72 -6.39 -3.48
N GLN A 122 -0.49 -6.82 -3.86
CA GLN A 122 -0.96 -6.71 -5.24
C GLN A 122 -1.24 -5.25 -5.64
N ILE A 123 -1.68 -4.42 -4.69
CA ILE A 123 -1.84 -2.97 -4.90
C ILE A 123 -0.48 -2.34 -5.21
N TRP A 124 0.56 -2.66 -4.45
CA TRP A 124 1.89 -2.13 -4.71
C TRP A 124 2.41 -2.53 -6.08
N ARG A 125 2.12 -3.75 -6.52
CA ARG A 125 2.47 -4.22 -7.87
C ARG A 125 1.72 -3.42 -8.93
N GLU A 126 0.43 -3.20 -8.74
CA GLU A 126 -0.41 -2.42 -9.66
C GLU A 126 0.06 -0.97 -9.77
N LEU A 127 0.26 -0.28 -8.65
CA LEU A 127 0.77 1.09 -8.63
C LEU A 127 2.13 1.22 -9.34
N ARG A 128 3.05 0.26 -9.11
CA ARG A 128 4.35 0.24 -9.80
C ARG A 128 4.22 -0.01 -11.30
N THR A 129 3.26 -0.81 -11.71
CA THR A 129 3.01 -1.11 -13.12
C THR A 129 2.42 0.09 -13.85
N GLN A 130 1.45 0.76 -13.24
CA GLN A 130 0.76 1.89 -13.85
C GLN A 130 1.58 3.18 -13.83
N GLY A 131 2.30 3.47 -12.75
CA GLY A 131 2.92 4.78 -12.54
C GLY A 131 4.45 4.82 -12.55
N PHE A 132 5.13 3.68 -12.42
CA PHE A 132 6.58 3.66 -12.13
C PHE A 132 7.39 2.73 -13.04
N ARG A 133 6.78 2.23 -14.11
CA ARG A 133 7.43 1.29 -15.02
C ARG A 133 8.32 2.02 -16.03
N ASN A 134 9.63 1.75 -15.97
CA ASN A 134 10.62 2.31 -16.89
C ASN A 134 10.63 3.85 -16.97
N GLU A 135 10.20 4.53 -15.91
CA GLU A 135 10.19 5.97 -15.79
C GLU A 135 11.26 6.47 -14.82
N ILE A 136 11.75 7.68 -15.04
CA ILE A 136 12.60 8.44 -14.14
C ILE A 136 11.89 9.68 -13.65
N PHE A 137 12.19 10.08 -12.41
CA PHE A 137 11.58 11.26 -11.81
C PHE A 137 12.68 12.28 -11.48
N PRO A 138 12.59 13.51 -12.04
CA PRO A 138 13.61 14.54 -11.84
C PRO A 138 13.67 15.05 -10.40
N THR A 139 12.56 15.00 -9.67
CA THR A 139 12.47 15.39 -8.26
C THR A 139 11.61 14.43 -7.46
N LEU A 140 11.71 14.51 -6.12
CA LEU A 140 10.90 13.70 -5.23
C LEU A 140 9.42 14.11 -5.24
N GLU A 141 9.13 15.40 -5.47
CA GLU A 141 7.77 15.92 -5.64
C GLU A 141 7.08 15.24 -6.83
N LYS A 142 7.81 14.99 -7.94
CA LYS A 142 7.27 14.28 -9.10
C LYS A 142 6.96 12.82 -8.79
N VAL A 143 7.68 12.19 -7.88
CA VAL A 143 7.33 10.86 -7.36
C VAL A 143 6.02 10.93 -6.58
N VAL A 144 5.86 11.93 -5.69
CA VAL A 144 4.63 12.14 -4.91
C VAL A 144 3.44 12.43 -5.82
N ASP A 145 3.59 13.33 -6.79
CA ASP A 145 2.54 13.67 -7.77
C ASP A 145 2.06 12.40 -8.50
N ARG A 146 3.01 11.61 -9.02
CA ARG A 146 2.69 10.36 -9.73
C ARG A 146 2.04 9.33 -8.81
N LEU A 147 2.55 9.17 -7.60
CA LEU A 147 1.99 8.22 -6.63
C LEU A 147 0.56 8.61 -6.24
N SER A 148 0.33 9.89 -5.93
CA SER A 148 -1.01 10.42 -5.63
C SER A 148 -1.98 10.20 -6.80
N GLN A 149 -1.55 10.52 -8.02
CA GLN A 149 -2.36 10.30 -9.22
C GLN A 149 -2.71 8.82 -9.41
N THR A 150 -1.72 7.93 -9.24
CA THR A 150 -1.91 6.49 -9.45
C THR A 150 -2.84 5.90 -8.37
N ILE A 151 -2.70 6.34 -7.12
CA ILE A 151 -3.60 5.94 -6.03
C ILE A 151 -5.03 6.43 -6.30
N ASN A 152 -5.21 7.69 -6.69
CA ASN A 152 -6.53 8.27 -6.96
C ASN A 152 -7.25 7.63 -8.16
N ASN A 153 -6.51 6.97 -9.04
CA ASN A 153 -7.07 6.21 -10.17
C ASN A 153 -7.51 4.78 -9.78
N LEU A 154 -7.23 4.32 -8.55
CA LEU A 154 -7.72 3.02 -8.08
C LEU A 154 -9.22 3.12 -7.78
N SER A 155 -10.05 2.45 -8.56
CA SER A 155 -11.46 2.28 -8.21
C SER A 155 -11.65 1.17 -7.18
N ALA A 156 -12.76 1.21 -6.43
CA ALA A 156 -13.11 0.17 -5.47
C ALA A 156 -13.21 -1.22 -6.15
N GLU A 157 -13.75 -1.27 -7.38
CA GLU A 157 -13.84 -2.50 -8.17
C GLU A 157 -12.44 -3.05 -8.49
N THR A 158 -11.50 -2.17 -8.86
CA THR A 158 -10.11 -2.57 -9.14
C THR A 158 -9.47 -3.11 -7.87
N VAL A 159 -9.56 -2.39 -6.75
CA VAL A 159 -9.00 -2.83 -5.47
C VAL A 159 -9.57 -4.19 -5.07
N SER A 160 -10.89 -4.35 -5.07
CA SER A 160 -11.53 -5.63 -4.73
C SER A 160 -11.08 -6.75 -5.68
N SER A 161 -11.07 -6.50 -7.00
CA SER A 161 -10.67 -7.49 -8.01
C SER A 161 -9.26 -8.05 -7.80
N ILE A 162 -8.29 -7.20 -7.46
CA ILE A 162 -6.88 -7.61 -7.33
C ILE A 162 -6.51 -8.09 -5.93
N THR A 163 -7.28 -7.73 -4.90
CA THR A 163 -7.00 -8.11 -3.50
C THR A 163 -7.86 -9.26 -2.99
N LYS A 164 -9.01 -9.51 -3.58
CA LYS A 164 -9.93 -10.58 -3.16
C LYS A 164 -9.27 -11.96 -3.26
N ARG A 165 -9.46 -12.78 -2.22
CA ARG A 165 -8.95 -14.16 -2.13
C ARG A 165 -10.05 -15.07 -1.60
N ASP A 166 -10.10 -16.31 -2.07
CA ASP A 166 -11.11 -17.28 -1.67
C ASP A 166 -11.15 -17.52 -0.16
N TRP A 167 -9.98 -17.56 0.48
CA TRP A 167 -9.90 -17.77 1.92
C TRP A 167 -10.44 -16.57 2.73
N ILE A 168 -10.30 -15.33 2.21
CA ILE A 168 -10.89 -14.14 2.82
C ILE A 168 -12.41 -14.19 2.68
N CYS A 169 -12.92 -14.58 1.50
CA CYS A 169 -14.35 -14.71 1.26
C CYS A 169 -15.03 -15.71 2.21
N LYS A 170 -14.31 -16.79 2.58
CA LYS A 170 -14.81 -17.82 3.48
C LYS A 170 -14.95 -17.37 4.95
N ILE A 171 -14.31 -16.26 5.34
CA ILE A 171 -14.44 -15.70 6.70
C ILE A 171 -15.85 -15.08 6.88
N PHE A 172 -16.47 -14.62 5.80
CA PHE A 172 -17.75 -13.90 5.82
C PHE A 172 -18.93 -14.76 5.36
N ASN A 173 -18.71 -16.02 5.01
CA ASN A 173 -19.73 -17.02 4.66
C ASN A 173 -19.84 -18.07 5.76
#